data_a37793b337f8d962d32faa0870cdb539
#
_entry.id   a37793b337f8d962d32faa0870cdb539
#
_cell.length_a   1.000
_cell.length_b   1.000
_cell.length_c   1.000
_cell.angle_alpha   90.00
_cell.angle_beta   90.00
_cell.angle_gamma   90.00
#
_symmetry.space_group_name_H-M   'P 1'
#
loop_
_entity.id
_entity.type
_entity.pdbx_description
1 polymer ?
#
loop_
_entity_poly.entity_id
_entity_poly.type
_entity_poly.pdbx_seq_one_letter_code
_entity_poly.pdbx_strand_id
1 'polypeptide(L)'
;MIKLIKRYSNFNPPVIIGSLSIVLGLSLCALLIPQISQTILQGIRDIIFEDFSWFYVLSISLFFIFNIFLALSSLGDIKLGSDDEEAEFSYTAWLAMLFAAGTGVGLMFFGTAEPLSHYHSAVSLVDGTSSAKEALFRSIFHWGINAWTVYGIMALALAYFGFRYKLPLSLRSCFYPLWKDKIN
;
A
#
# COMPACT_ATOMS: atom_id res chain seq x y z
N MET A 1 -22.29 10.44 25.12
CA MET A 1 -21.70 10.66 23.80
C MET A 1 -21.39 9.34 23.06
N ILE A 2 -20.66 8.40 23.64
CA ILE A 2 -20.32 7.08 23.01
C ILE A 2 -21.57 6.26 22.65
N LYS A 3 -22.62 6.22 23.50
CA LYS A 3 -23.87 5.52 23.20
C LYS A 3 -24.67 6.13 22.03
N LEU A 4 -24.59 7.43 21.81
CA LEU A 4 -25.23 8.13 20.69
C LEU A 4 -24.53 7.82 19.37
N ILE A 5 -23.20 7.81 19.35
CA ILE A 5 -22.40 7.48 18.18
C ILE A 5 -22.72 6.05 17.71
N LYS A 6 -22.82 5.09 18.63
CA LYS A 6 -23.14 3.68 18.34
C LYS A 6 -24.56 3.49 17.78
N ARG A 7 -25.49 4.41 18.03
CA ARG A 7 -26.88 4.34 17.56
C ARG A 7 -27.07 4.82 16.11
N TYR A 8 -26.17 5.69 15.62
CA TYR A 8 -26.30 6.34 14.31
C TYR A 8 -25.17 6.00 13.32
N SER A 9 -24.18 5.23 13.72
CA SER A 9 -23.08 4.85 12.83
C SER A 9 -22.57 3.45 13.15
N ASN A 10 -22.12 2.74 12.10
CA ASN A 10 -21.43 1.47 12.21
C ASN A 10 -19.95 1.62 12.66
N PHE A 11 -19.55 2.80 13.13
CA PHE A 11 -18.19 3.08 13.55
C PHE A 11 -17.88 2.44 14.92
N ASN A 12 -16.64 1.99 15.06
CA ASN A 12 -16.10 1.50 16.33
C ASN A 12 -15.52 2.69 17.13
N PRO A 13 -16.19 3.18 18.20
CA PRO A 13 -15.76 4.39 18.90
C PRO A 13 -14.32 4.32 19.45
N PRO A 14 -13.86 3.21 20.07
CA PRO A 14 -12.49 3.11 20.54
C PRO A 14 -11.45 3.28 19.43
N VAL A 15 -11.71 2.70 18.24
CA VAL A 15 -10.82 2.83 17.09
C VAL A 15 -10.76 4.26 16.58
N ILE A 16 -11.91 4.92 16.46
CA ILE A 16 -11.98 6.33 16.00
C ILE A 16 -11.29 7.25 16.97
N ILE A 17 -11.60 7.12 18.27
CA ILE A 17 -10.99 7.98 19.29
C ILE A 17 -9.47 7.76 19.33
N GLY A 18 -9.03 6.51 19.30
CA GLY A 18 -7.61 6.18 19.28
C GLY A 18 -6.87 6.73 18.06
N SER A 19 -7.40 6.50 16.86
CA SER A 19 -6.78 6.98 15.62
C SER A 19 -6.77 8.51 15.53
N LEU A 20 -7.88 9.17 15.86
CA LEU A 20 -7.94 10.64 15.89
C LEU A 20 -6.98 11.23 16.93
N SER A 21 -6.89 10.64 18.13
CA SER A 21 -5.96 11.10 19.15
C SER A 21 -4.50 11.01 18.69
N ILE A 22 -4.13 9.92 18.04
CA ILE A 22 -2.76 9.76 17.49
C ILE A 22 -2.51 10.78 16.38
N VAL A 23 -3.40 10.89 15.40
CA VAL A 23 -3.23 11.82 14.28
C VAL A 23 -3.17 13.26 14.75
N LEU A 24 -4.12 13.68 15.60
CA LEU A 24 -4.14 15.04 16.15
C LEU A 24 -2.93 15.30 17.04
N GLY A 25 -2.53 14.35 17.87
CA GLY A 25 -1.34 14.46 18.71
C GLY A 25 -0.07 14.68 17.90
N LEU A 26 0.16 13.86 16.88
CA LEU A 26 1.30 14.01 15.97
C LEU A 26 1.26 15.34 15.20
N SER A 27 0.07 15.73 14.73
CA SER A 27 -0.10 17.01 14.02
C SER A 27 0.17 18.21 14.94
N LEU A 28 -0.31 18.18 16.16
CA LEU A 28 -0.04 19.24 17.15
C LEU A 28 1.44 19.29 17.53
N CYS A 29 2.09 18.17 17.74
CA CYS A 29 3.54 18.12 17.98
C CYS A 29 4.31 18.73 16.80
N ALA A 30 3.96 18.37 15.56
CA ALA A 30 4.62 18.90 14.37
C ALA A 30 4.42 20.43 14.24
N LEU A 31 3.27 20.97 14.65
CA LEU A 31 2.98 22.40 14.61
C LEU A 31 3.64 23.19 15.75
N LEU A 32 3.62 22.67 16.98
CA LEU A 32 4.09 23.37 18.16
C LEU A 32 5.61 23.28 18.35
N ILE A 33 6.20 22.15 18.01
CA ILE A 33 7.63 21.85 18.21
C ILE A 33 8.25 21.22 16.94
N PRO A 34 8.25 21.92 15.79
CA PRO A 34 8.59 21.34 14.50
C PRO A 34 9.99 20.76 14.45
N GLN A 35 11.00 21.40 15.01
CA GLN A 35 12.39 20.93 15.01
C GLN A 35 12.56 19.60 15.76
N ILE A 36 11.98 19.51 16.95
CA ILE A 36 12.07 18.29 17.76
C ILE A 36 11.31 17.16 17.09
N SER A 37 10.10 17.42 16.59
CA SER A 37 9.29 16.44 15.87
C SER A 37 10.02 15.92 14.62
N GLN A 38 10.65 16.80 13.85
CA GLN A 38 11.43 16.42 12.68
C GLN A 38 12.62 15.54 13.08
N THR A 39 13.38 15.91 14.11
CA THR A 39 14.53 15.14 14.58
C THR A 39 14.13 13.73 15.02
N ILE A 40 13.05 13.61 15.82
CA ILE A 40 12.56 12.32 16.28
C ILE A 40 12.07 11.46 15.10
N LEU A 41 11.26 12.03 14.21
CA LEU A 41 10.72 11.28 13.07
C LEU A 41 11.82 10.85 12.09
N GLN A 42 12.83 11.70 11.86
CA GLN A 42 14.00 11.35 11.05
C GLN A 42 14.80 10.23 11.72
N GLY A 43 15.07 10.31 13.02
CA GLY A 43 15.78 9.26 13.74
C GLY A 43 15.06 7.91 13.68
N ILE A 44 13.74 7.89 13.87
CA ILE A 44 12.93 6.67 13.71
C ILE A 44 13.01 6.14 12.28
N ARG A 45 12.89 7.01 11.28
CA ARG A 45 13.00 6.65 9.87
C ARG A 45 14.36 6.02 9.56
N ASP A 46 15.43 6.64 10.04
CA ASP A 46 16.80 6.21 9.73
C ASP A 46 17.08 4.83 10.34
N ILE A 47 16.68 4.57 11.59
CA ILE A 47 16.73 3.24 12.21
C ILE A 47 15.95 2.22 11.38
N ILE A 48 14.74 2.56 10.95
CA ILE A 48 13.93 1.64 10.13
C ILE A 48 14.63 1.34 8.81
N PHE A 49 15.21 2.33 8.14
CA PHE A 49 15.86 2.12 6.86
C PHE A 49 17.22 1.45 6.96
N GLU A 50 18.00 1.73 7.99
CA GLU A 50 19.31 1.10 8.18
C GLU A 50 19.18 -0.35 8.64
N ASP A 51 18.35 -0.62 9.64
CA ASP A 51 18.25 -1.94 10.26
C ASP A 51 17.30 -2.89 9.53
N PHE A 52 16.24 -2.36 8.91
CA PHE A 52 15.16 -3.17 8.33
C PHE A 52 15.03 -3.08 6.80
N SER A 53 15.92 -2.40 6.08
CA SER A 53 15.85 -2.32 4.61
C SER A 53 15.84 -3.70 3.95
N TRP A 54 16.63 -4.64 4.45
CA TRP A 54 16.66 -6.02 3.98
C TRP A 54 15.28 -6.71 4.09
N PHE A 55 14.55 -6.45 5.17
CA PHE A 55 13.23 -7.03 5.42
C PHE A 55 12.20 -6.51 4.40
N TYR A 56 12.22 -5.20 4.10
CA TYR A 56 11.35 -4.62 3.08
C TYR A 56 11.64 -5.20 1.69
N VAL A 57 12.91 -5.25 1.30
CA VAL A 57 13.31 -5.80 0.00
C VAL A 57 12.92 -7.27 -0.12
N LEU A 58 13.19 -8.05 0.92
CA LEU A 58 12.82 -9.47 0.94
C LEU A 58 11.30 -9.66 0.86
N SER A 59 10.54 -8.89 1.64
CA SER A 59 9.07 -8.97 1.65
C SER A 59 8.47 -8.64 0.28
N ILE A 60 8.91 -7.57 -0.37
CA ILE A 60 8.45 -7.19 -1.70
C ILE A 60 8.81 -8.27 -2.73
N SER A 61 10.03 -8.81 -2.64
CA SER A 61 10.47 -9.88 -3.54
C SER A 61 9.63 -11.15 -3.38
N LEU A 62 9.30 -11.52 -2.14
CA LEU A 62 8.42 -12.66 -1.87
C LEU A 62 7.01 -12.41 -2.39
N PHE A 63 6.46 -11.23 -2.20
CA PHE A 63 5.15 -10.87 -2.73
C PHE A 63 5.13 -10.89 -4.26
N PHE A 64 6.21 -10.45 -4.90
CA PHE A 64 6.35 -10.49 -6.34
C PHE A 64 6.35 -11.93 -6.86
N ILE A 65 7.17 -12.80 -6.29
CA ILE A 65 7.23 -14.22 -6.65
C ILE A 65 5.87 -14.88 -6.41
N PHE A 66 5.21 -14.57 -5.30
CA PHE A 66 3.90 -15.10 -4.97
C PHE A 66 2.82 -14.65 -5.96
N ASN A 67 2.79 -13.38 -6.36
CA ASN A 67 1.86 -12.89 -7.38
C ASN A 67 2.08 -13.58 -8.72
N ILE A 68 3.34 -13.78 -9.15
CA ILE A 68 3.65 -14.54 -10.36
C ILE A 68 3.20 -16.00 -10.23
N PHE A 69 3.48 -16.62 -9.09
CA PHE A 69 3.04 -17.98 -8.82
C PHE A 69 1.52 -18.10 -8.93
N LEU A 70 0.77 -17.19 -8.33
CA LEU A 70 -0.69 -17.19 -8.47
C LEU A 70 -1.13 -17.03 -9.93
N ALA A 71 -0.53 -16.11 -10.67
CA ALA A 71 -0.90 -15.84 -12.06
C ALA A 71 -0.61 -17.02 -13.01
N LEU A 72 0.41 -17.83 -12.71
CA LEU A 72 0.82 -18.95 -13.55
C LEU A 72 0.29 -20.32 -13.09
N SER A 73 -0.29 -20.38 -11.89
CA SER A 73 -0.84 -21.62 -11.32
C SER A 73 -2.35 -21.73 -11.54
N SER A 74 -2.89 -22.93 -11.35
CA SER A 74 -4.35 -23.16 -11.35
C SER A 74 -5.10 -22.41 -10.25
N LEU A 75 -4.39 -21.86 -9.27
CA LEU A 75 -4.99 -20.99 -8.26
C LEU A 75 -5.45 -19.64 -8.83
N GLY A 76 -4.85 -19.20 -9.94
CA GLY A 76 -5.28 -17.99 -10.67
C GLY A 76 -6.67 -18.12 -11.31
N ASP A 77 -7.16 -19.35 -11.54
CA ASP A 77 -8.48 -19.61 -12.10
C ASP A 77 -9.61 -19.49 -11.06
N ILE A 78 -9.27 -19.36 -9.78
CA ILE A 78 -10.26 -19.24 -8.71
C ILE A 78 -10.96 -17.88 -8.83
N LYS A 79 -12.28 -17.89 -9.05
CA LYS A 79 -13.09 -16.68 -9.04
C LYS A 79 -13.03 -16.02 -7.65
N LEU A 80 -12.82 -14.71 -7.64
CA LEU A 80 -12.81 -13.93 -6.39
C LEU A 80 -14.23 -13.74 -5.81
N GLY A 81 -15.25 -13.78 -6.67
CA GLY A 81 -16.67 -13.81 -6.28
C GLY A 81 -17.25 -15.22 -6.17
N SER A 82 -18.57 -15.33 -6.23
CA SER A 82 -19.29 -16.61 -6.29
C SER A 82 -19.05 -17.31 -7.65
N ASP A 83 -19.16 -18.63 -7.69
CA ASP A 83 -18.89 -19.39 -8.92
C ASP A 83 -19.87 -19.04 -10.07
N ASP A 84 -21.10 -18.70 -9.70
CA ASP A 84 -22.19 -18.34 -10.63
C ASP A 84 -22.21 -16.85 -10.99
N GLU A 85 -21.31 -16.05 -10.40
CA GLU A 85 -21.29 -14.60 -10.60
C GLU A 85 -20.68 -14.24 -11.95
N GLU A 86 -21.39 -13.41 -12.71
CA GLU A 86 -20.91 -12.88 -13.99
C GLU A 86 -20.14 -11.57 -13.76
N ALA A 87 -19.29 -11.20 -14.73
CA ALA A 87 -18.56 -9.96 -14.68
C ALA A 87 -19.51 -8.75 -14.77
N GLU A 88 -19.51 -7.89 -13.75
CA GLU A 88 -20.35 -6.67 -13.68
C GLU A 88 -19.97 -5.65 -14.76
N PHE A 89 -18.69 -5.57 -15.12
CA PHE A 89 -18.16 -4.61 -16.08
C PHE A 89 -17.58 -5.29 -17.31
N SER A 90 -17.67 -4.62 -18.45
CA SER A 90 -16.93 -5.07 -19.64
C SER A 90 -15.42 -5.00 -19.40
N TYR A 91 -14.64 -5.81 -20.12
CA TYR A 91 -13.19 -5.85 -20.00
C TYR A 91 -12.55 -4.45 -20.18
N THR A 92 -13.02 -3.67 -21.15
CA THR A 92 -12.53 -2.31 -21.39
C THR A 92 -12.86 -1.34 -20.27
N ALA A 93 -14.07 -1.42 -19.69
CA ALA A 93 -14.45 -0.60 -18.56
C ALA A 93 -13.63 -0.95 -17.30
N TRP A 94 -13.44 -2.23 -17.02
CA TRP A 94 -12.60 -2.71 -15.95
C TRP A 94 -11.15 -2.25 -16.10
N LEU A 95 -10.56 -2.40 -17.29
CA LEU A 95 -9.20 -1.93 -17.57
C LEU A 95 -9.07 -0.41 -17.40
N ALA A 96 -10.05 0.36 -17.89
CA ALA A 96 -10.06 1.81 -17.72
C ALA A 96 -10.16 2.24 -16.26
N MET A 97 -10.94 1.55 -15.42
CA MET A 97 -11.02 1.82 -13.99
C MET A 97 -9.70 1.53 -13.27
N LEU A 98 -9.04 0.40 -13.58
CA LEU A 98 -7.72 0.08 -13.03
C LEU A 98 -6.67 1.10 -13.44
N PHE A 99 -6.67 1.48 -14.73
CA PHE A 99 -5.76 2.48 -15.26
C PHE A 99 -5.99 3.84 -14.59
N ALA A 100 -7.23 4.30 -14.48
CA ALA A 100 -7.56 5.57 -13.84
C ALA A 100 -7.13 5.62 -12.36
N ALA A 101 -7.33 4.53 -11.63
CA ALA A 101 -6.89 4.43 -10.24
C ALA A 101 -5.36 4.44 -10.10
N GLY A 102 -4.65 3.78 -11.04
CA GLY A 102 -3.20 3.67 -11.01
C GLY A 102 -2.46 4.91 -11.51
N THR A 103 -3.05 5.62 -12.49
CA THR A 103 -2.40 6.78 -13.11
C THR A 103 -2.71 8.13 -12.47
N GLY A 104 -3.54 8.18 -11.45
CA GLY A 104 -3.91 9.42 -10.75
C GLY A 104 -2.74 10.36 -10.47
N VAL A 105 -2.81 11.18 -9.48
CA VAL A 105 -1.78 12.17 -9.11
C VAL A 105 -0.37 11.54 -8.99
N GLY A 106 -0.30 10.27 -8.58
CA GLY A 106 0.97 9.54 -8.47
C GLY A 106 1.77 9.56 -9.77
N LEU A 107 1.28 8.92 -10.82
CA LEU A 107 2.01 8.82 -12.08
C LEU A 107 2.12 10.18 -12.79
N MET A 108 1.04 10.96 -12.82
CA MET A 108 1.03 12.26 -13.49
C MET A 108 2.05 13.24 -12.90
N PHE A 109 2.16 13.29 -11.58
CA PHE A 109 3.08 14.19 -10.89
C PHE A 109 4.48 13.59 -10.77
N PHE A 110 4.60 12.36 -10.24
CA PHE A 110 5.89 11.76 -9.95
C PHE A 110 6.59 11.20 -11.19
N GLY A 111 5.88 10.94 -12.27
CA GLY A 111 6.50 10.55 -13.55
C GLY A 111 7.51 11.57 -14.08
N THR A 112 7.37 12.85 -13.72
CA THR A 112 8.34 13.90 -14.05
C THR A 112 9.18 14.30 -12.84
N ALA A 113 8.56 14.47 -11.66
CA ALA A 113 9.24 14.99 -10.48
C ALA A 113 10.31 14.03 -9.94
N GLU A 114 10.05 12.73 -9.98
CA GLU A 114 10.96 11.74 -9.41
C GLU A 114 12.25 11.55 -10.23
N PRO A 115 12.21 11.36 -11.56
CA PRO A 115 13.45 11.33 -12.36
C PRO A 115 14.30 12.58 -12.19
N LEU A 116 13.69 13.77 -12.14
CA LEU A 116 14.42 15.02 -11.90
C LEU A 116 15.02 15.06 -10.50
N SER A 117 14.29 14.65 -9.49
CA SER A 117 14.78 14.56 -8.11
C SER A 117 15.97 13.61 -8.00
N HIS A 118 15.87 12.43 -8.61
CA HIS A 118 16.98 11.47 -8.64
C HIS A 118 18.18 12.01 -9.42
N TYR A 119 17.96 12.70 -10.54
CA TYR A 119 19.04 13.30 -11.31
C TYR A 119 19.80 14.36 -10.53
N HIS A 120 19.10 15.18 -9.74
CA HIS A 120 19.73 16.24 -8.94
C HIS A 120 20.34 15.76 -7.62
N SER A 121 19.78 14.72 -7.01
CA SER A 121 20.19 14.22 -5.69
C SER A 121 21.05 12.96 -5.72
N ALA A 122 21.05 12.22 -6.83
CA ALA A 122 21.78 10.98 -6.91
C ALA A 122 23.24 11.20 -7.22
N VAL A 123 24.06 10.86 -6.26
CA VAL A 123 25.47 10.51 -6.52
C VAL A 123 25.45 9.13 -7.14
N SER A 124 26.06 8.97 -8.32
CA SER A 124 26.21 7.66 -8.96
C SER A 124 26.91 6.69 -8.01
N LEU A 125 26.40 5.47 -7.92
CA LEU A 125 27.03 4.40 -7.11
C LEU A 125 28.34 3.91 -7.71
N VAL A 126 28.61 4.25 -8.99
CA VAL A 126 29.78 3.73 -9.74
C VAL A 126 30.91 4.74 -9.81
N ASP A 127 30.63 6.01 -10.11
CA ASP A 127 31.66 7.02 -10.39
C ASP A 127 31.45 8.35 -9.65
N GLY A 128 30.44 8.45 -8.80
CA GLY A 128 30.14 9.67 -8.04
C GLY A 128 29.46 10.76 -8.86
N THR A 129 29.12 10.52 -10.13
CA THR A 129 28.40 11.46 -11.00
C THR A 129 26.94 11.08 -11.11
N SER A 130 26.04 12.08 -11.15
CA SER A 130 24.63 11.81 -11.45
C SER A 130 24.44 11.59 -12.94
N SER A 131 23.70 10.55 -13.32
CA SER A 131 23.37 10.27 -14.71
C SER A 131 21.87 10.19 -14.93
N ALA A 132 21.40 10.68 -16.07
CA ALA A 132 20.00 10.59 -16.45
C ALA A 132 19.52 9.12 -16.55
N LYS A 133 20.41 8.22 -17.00
CA LYS A 133 20.15 6.79 -17.09
C LYS A 133 19.85 6.18 -15.72
N GLU A 134 20.66 6.51 -14.72
CA GLU A 134 20.48 6.02 -13.36
C GLU A 134 19.23 6.59 -12.69
N ALA A 135 18.97 7.89 -12.88
CA ALA A 135 17.76 8.53 -12.39
C ALA A 135 16.49 7.88 -12.95
N LEU A 136 16.46 7.62 -14.26
CA LEU A 136 15.37 6.91 -14.92
C LEU A 136 15.26 5.46 -14.42
N PHE A 137 16.39 4.75 -14.26
CA PHE A 137 16.37 3.39 -13.74
C PHE A 137 15.73 3.33 -12.35
N ARG A 138 16.11 4.23 -11.44
CA ARG A 138 15.55 4.29 -10.08
C ARG A 138 14.05 4.57 -10.10
N SER A 139 13.61 5.52 -10.92
CA SER A 139 12.20 5.86 -11.07
C SER A 139 11.39 4.69 -11.65
N ILE A 140 11.88 4.02 -12.71
CA ILE A 140 11.22 2.86 -13.30
C ILE A 140 11.22 1.67 -12.31
N PHE A 141 12.29 1.48 -11.55
CA PHE A 141 12.35 0.44 -10.52
C PHE A 141 11.33 0.69 -9.41
N HIS A 142 11.20 1.93 -8.96
CA HIS A 142 10.24 2.32 -7.92
C HIS A 142 8.79 2.18 -8.40
N TRP A 143 8.45 2.77 -9.56
CA TRP A 143 7.07 2.80 -10.09
C TRP A 143 6.72 1.57 -10.93
N GLY A 144 7.66 0.70 -11.17
CA GLY A 144 7.45 -0.52 -11.93
C GLY A 144 6.79 -1.63 -11.09
N ILE A 145 7.15 -2.85 -11.38
CA ILE A 145 6.51 -4.04 -10.83
C ILE A 145 6.53 -4.10 -9.31
N ASN A 146 7.57 -3.57 -8.67
CA ASN A 146 7.73 -3.64 -7.21
C ASN A 146 6.61 -2.91 -6.46
N ALA A 147 6.26 -1.69 -6.88
CA ALA A 147 5.16 -0.94 -6.26
C ALA A 147 3.82 -1.67 -6.47
N TRP A 148 3.55 -2.07 -7.71
CA TRP A 148 2.29 -2.74 -8.06
C TRP A 148 2.13 -4.11 -7.42
N THR A 149 3.23 -4.78 -7.08
CA THR A 149 3.22 -6.03 -6.34
C THR A 149 2.54 -5.91 -4.99
N VAL A 150 2.82 -4.85 -4.23
CA VAL A 150 2.23 -4.61 -2.91
C VAL A 150 0.73 -4.33 -3.03
N TYR A 151 0.35 -3.49 -4.00
CA TYR A 151 -1.07 -3.23 -4.29
C TYR A 151 -1.79 -4.49 -4.75
N GLY A 152 -1.16 -5.26 -5.63
CA GLY A 152 -1.73 -6.50 -6.17
C GLY A 152 -2.05 -7.51 -5.08
N ILE A 153 -1.12 -7.81 -4.18
CA ILE A 153 -1.36 -8.80 -3.11
C ILE A 153 -2.43 -8.32 -2.12
N MET A 154 -2.44 -7.02 -1.79
CA MET A 154 -3.46 -6.46 -0.91
C MET A 154 -4.85 -6.50 -1.55
N ALA A 155 -4.95 -6.14 -2.82
CA ALA A 155 -6.21 -6.16 -3.56
C ALA A 155 -6.74 -7.59 -3.70
N LEU A 156 -5.88 -8.55 -4.04
CA LEU A 156 -6.24 -9.97 -4.14
C LEU A 156 -6.72 -10.52 -2.79
N ALA A 157 -6.00 -10.23 -1.71
CA ALA A 157 -6.40 -10.68 -0.37
C ALA A 157 -7.74 -10.08 0.06
N LEU A 158 -7.93 -8.77 -0.11
CA LEU A 158 -9.20 -8.12 0.23
C LEU A 158 -10.35 -8.65 -0.62
N ALA A 159 -10.13 -8.83 -1.93
CA ALA A 159 -11.16 -9.35 -2.82
C ALA A 159 -11.50 -10.81 -2.48
N TYR A 160 -10.51 -11.66 -2.26
CA TYR A 160 -10.73 -13.06 -1.92
C TYR A 160 -11.51 -13.22 -0.61
N PHE A 161 -11.07 -12.59 0.46
CA PHE A 161 -11.77 -12.70 1.74
C PHE A 161 -13.09 -11.90 1.79
N GLY A 162 -13.17 -10.78 1.09
CA GLY A 162 -14.38 -9.96 1.04
C GLY A 162 -15.47 -10.57 0.17
N PHE A 163 -15.16 -10.95 -1.05
CA PHE A 163 -16.17 -11.44 -2.00
C PHE A 163 -16.37 -12.95 -1.95
N ARG A 164 -15.28 -13.74 -1.91
CA ARG A 164 -15.40 -15.20 -1.88
C ARG A 164 -15.84 -15.73 -0.51
N TYR A 165 -15.26 -15.21 0.57
CA TYR A 165 -15.64 -15.60 1.96
C TYR A 165 -16.77 -14.76 2.54
N LYS A 166 -17.20 -13.69 1.84
CA LYS A 166 -18.26 -12.79 2.31
C LYS A 166 -17.96 -12.15 3.67
N LEU A 167 -16.68 -11.92 3.96
CA LEU A 167 -16.23 -11.23 5.16
C LEU A 167 -16.22 -9.71 4.94
N PRO A 168 -16.20 -8.89 6.00
CA PRO A 168 -16.07 -7.44 5.85
C PRO A 168 -14.83 -7.07 5.01
N LEU A 169 -14.96 -6.08 4.12
CA LEU A 169 -13.83 -5.55 3.32
C LEU A 169 -12.86 -4.78 4.23
N SER A 170 -12.03 -5.52 4.94
CA SER A 170 -11.04 -4.97 5.86
C SER A 170 -9.81 -5.88 5.93
N LEU A 171 -8.64 -5.28 6.19
CA LEU A 171 -7.38 -6.03 6.30
C LEU A 171 -7.44 -7.13 7.39
N ARG A 172 -8.20 -6.91 8.46
CA ARG A 172 -8.38 -7.93 9.50
C ARG A 172 -9.02 -9.22 8.97
N SER A 173 -9.86 -9.12 7.95
CA SER A 173 -10.51 -10.28 7.33
C SER A 173 -9.51 -11.22 6.66
N CYS A 174 -8.37 -10.71 6.19
CA CYS A 174 -7.30 -11.51 5.62
C CYS A 174 -6.64 -12.45 6.65
N PHE A 175 -6.80 -12.16 7.94
CA PHE A 175 -6.31 -13.01 9.04
C PHE A 175 -7.32 -14.05 9.50
N TYR A 176 -8.49 -14.15 8.85
CA TYR A 176 -9.51 -15.12 9.19
C TYR A 176 -9.01 -16.57 9.28
N PRO A 177 -8.14 -17.07 8.38
CA PRO A 177 -7.62 -18.43 8.49
C PRO A 177 -6.84 -18.70 9.79
N LEU A 178 -6.23 -17.66 10.37
CA LEU A 178 -5.42 -17.76 11.59
C LEU A 178 -6.26 -17.57 12.86
N TRP A 179 -7.17 -16.60 12.83
CA TRP A 179 -7.87 -16.14 14.05
C TRP A 179 -9.37 -16.41 14.03
N LYS A 180 -9.92 -16.87 12.90
CA LYS A 180 -11.36 -17.19 12.75
C LYS A 180 -12.26 -16.08 13.33
N ASP A 181 -13.21 -16.44 14.20
CA ASP A 181 -14.19 -15.51 14.78
C ASP A 181 -13.58 -14.46 15.72
N LYS A 182 -12.30 -14.57 16.08
CA LYS A 182 -11.60 -13.58 16.91
C LYS A 182 -11.26 -12.28 16.16
N ILE A 183 -11.48 -12.25 14.85
CA ILE A 183 -11.27 -11.05 14.03
C ILE A 183 -12.42 -10.03 14.13
N ASN A 184 -13.55 -10.37 14.77
CA ASN A 184 -14.73 -9.50 14.89
C ASN A 184 -14.68 -8.62 16.16
#